data_215eed31fa64ea397f1787da2a1a0cf1
#
_entry.id   215eed31fa64ea397f1787da2a1a0cf1
#
_cell.length_a   1.000
_cell.length_b   1.000
_cell.length_c   1.000
_cell.angle_alpha   90.00
_cell.angle_beta   90.00
_cell.angle_gamma   90.00
#
_symmetry.space_group_name_H-M   'P 1'
#
loop_
_entity.id
_entity.type
_entity.pdbx_description
1 polymer ?
#
loop_
_entity_poly.entity_id
_entity_poly.type
_entity_poly.pdbx_seq_one_letter_code
_entity_poly.pdbx_strand_id
1 'polypeptide(L)'
;TRPDHIIIAKDISAHGHKKYGVFPLANVNIFQGPYNELIRTNSICRLYFDLDGSPLNELEGNRQVQLLIEQVTTGLIGNGLDFKAIVLCSSNAVKFSKHVIFPHVLFRNNWQHMRNFAATIQHPLVDQTVYSRNRCFRMAGCCKYSDPSRIFRPGLPADALVQCFGEDNGNVIEVDAPERELDERRGTQGQPTGSFDVSTLNVPDAW
;
A
#
# COMPACT_ATOMS: atom_id res chain seq x y z
N THR A 1 13.44 -11.51 -6.88
CA THR A 1 12.23 -12.35 -6.97
C THR A 1 11.88 -12.58 -8.42
N ARG A 2 11.36 -13.76 -8.74
CA ARG A 2 10.81 -14.05 -10.07
C ARG A 2 9.60 -13.15 -10.31
N PRO A 3 9.30 -12.77 -11.56
CA PRO A 3 8.19 -11.84 -11.85
C PRO A 3 6.81 -12.37 -11.43
N ASP A 4 6.69 -13.67 -11.24
CA ASP A 4 5.48 -14.41 -10.85
C ASP A 4 5.40 -14.71 -9.34
N HIS A 5 6.26 -14.09 -8.51
CA HIS A 5 6.31 -14.34 -7.07
C HIS A 5 6.12 -13.04 -6.27
N ILE A 6 5.33 -13.14 -5.20
CA ILE A 6 5.06 -12.07 -4.24
C ILE A 6 5.77 -12.35 -2.91
N ILE A 7 6.23 -11.29 -2.26
CA ILE A 7 6.70 -11.38 -0.88
C ILE A 7 5.55 -11.03 0.06
N ILE A 8 5.23 -11.95 0.95
CA ILE A 8 4.19 -11.80 1.97
C ILE A 8 4.83 -11.68 3.34
N ALA A 9 4.36 -10.72 4.11
CA ALA A 9 4.73 -10.52 5.51
C ALA A 9 3.56 -10.92 6.41
N LYS A 10 3.80 -11.84 7.35
CA LYS A 10 2.84 -12.21 8.39
C LYS A 10 3.18 -11.49 9.69
N ASP A 11 2.24 -10.75 10.25
CA ASP A 11 2.39 -10.23 11.61
C ASP A 11 2.33 -11.38 12.61
N ILE A 12 3.33 -11.49 13.48
CA ILE A 12 3.45 -12.57 14.49
C ILE A 12 3.34 -12.06 15.92
N SER A 13 3.20 -10.76 16.10
CA SER A 13 2.97 -10.14 17.40
C SER A 13 2.24 -8.81 17.27
N ALA A 14 1.63 -8.35 18.36
CA ALA A 14 1.01 -7.03 18.45
C ALA A 14 2.04 -5.88 18.34
N HIS A 15 3.32 -6.16 18.59
CA HIS A 15 4.43 -5.19 18.51
C HIS A 15 5.01 -5.03 17.10
N GLY A 16 4.37 -5.60 16.09
CA GLY A 16 4.76 -5.41 14.68
C GLY A 16 5.90 -6.32 14.19
N HIS A 17 6.30 -7.34 14.97
CA HIS A 17 7.23 -8.36 14.48
C HIS A 17 6.61 -9.13 13.31
N LYS A 18 7.41 -9.41 12.28
CA LYS A 18 6.94 -10.05 11.06
C LYS A 18 7.81 -11.23 10.68
N LYS A 19 7.17 -12.24 10.08
CA LYS A 19 7.85 -13.28 9.28
C LYS A 19 7.57 -13.00 7.81
N TYR A 20 8.54 -13.28 6.96
CA TYR A 20 8.44 -13.06 5.51
C TYR A 20 8.56 -14.38 4.77
N GLY A 21 7.85 -14.50 3.68
CA GLY A 21 7.94 -15.62 2.76
C GLY A 21 7.75 -15.17 1.33
N VAL A 22 8.26 -15.97 0.38
CA VAL A 22 8.11 -15.75 -1.07
C VAL A 22 7.16 -16.81 -1.60
N PHE A 23 6.10 -16.39 -2.30
CA PHE A 23 5.03 -17.28 -2.77
C PHE A 23 4.72 -17.04 -4.23
N PRO A 24 4.29 -18.06 -4.98
CA PRO A 24 3.73 -17.85 -6.31
C PRO A 24 2.53 -16.90 -6.23
N LEU A 25 2.45 -15.95 -7.15
CA LEU A 25 1.35 -14.97 -7.19
C LEU A 25 -0.01 -15.66 -7.31
N ALA A 26 -0.09 -16.77 -8.03
CA ALA A 26 -1.31 -17.58 -8.18
C ALA A 26 -1.90 -18.06 -6.84
N ASN A 27 -1.09 -18.14 -5.79
CA ASN A 27 -1.50 -18.62 -4.48
C ASN A 27 -1.89 -17.48 -3.51
N VAL A 28 -1.87 -16.22 -3.95
CA VAL A 28 -2.06 -15.07 -3.04
C VAL A 28 -3.41 -15.08 -2.33
N ASN A 29 -4.45 -15.62 -2.97
CA ASN A 29 -5.81 -15.65 -2.41
C ASN A 29 -6.01 -16.60 -1.22
N ILE A 30 -5.03 -17.46 -0.91
CA ILE A 30 -5.09 -18.32 0.30
C ILE A 30 -4.81 -17.56 1.59
N PHE A 31 -4.22 -16.35 1.52
CA PHE A 31 -3.83 -15.60 2.70
C PHE A 31 -5.04 -14.93 3.35
N GLN A 32 -5.40 -15.41 4.53
CA GLN A 32 -6.41 -14.84 5.42
C GLN A 32 -5.81 -14.68 6.81
N GLY A 33 -6.10 -13.55 7.47
CA GLY A 33 -5.53 -13.24 8.78
C GLY A 33 -4.53 -12.07 8.73
N PRO A 34 -3.48 -12.06 9.56
CA PRO A 34 -2.61 -10.90 9.71
C PRO A 34 -1.49 -10.84 8.65
N TYR A 35 -1.88 -10.79 7.37
CA TYR A 35 -0.94 -10.78 6.26
C TYR A 35 -0.92 -9.46 5.51
N ASN A 36 0.27 -9.14 4.99
CA ASN A 36 0.55 -7.93 4.23
C ASN A 36 1.34 -8.31 2.98
N GLU A 37 1.09 -7.65 1.86
CA GLU A 37 2.05 -7.64 0.75
C GLU A 37 3.25 -6.76 1.10
N LEU A 38 4.43 -7.06 0.56
CA LEU A 38 5.60 -6.20 0.65
C LEU A 38 5.75 -5.41 -0.66
N ILE A 39 5.41 -4.13 -0.65
CA ILE A 39 5.66 -3.21 -1.76
C ILE A 39 7.15 -2.88 -1.77
N ARG A 40 7.90 -3.46 -2.73
CA ARG A 40 9.34 -3.32 -2.79
C ARG A 40 9.78 -1.93 -3.25
N THR A 41 10.93 -1.49 -2.77
CA THR A 41 11.49 -0.15 -3.03
C THR A 41 11.48 0.24 -4.51
N ASN A 42 11.89 -0.67 -5.41
CA ASN A 42 12.06 -0.38 -6.83
C ASN A 42 11.00 -1.07 -7.72
N SER A 43 9.86 -1.43 -7.16
CA SER A 43 8.78 -2.05 -7.92
C SER A 43 7.76 -1.00 -8.34
N ILE A 44 7.26 -1.15 -9.57
CA ILE A 44 6.06 -0.46 -10.02
C ILE A 44 4.93 -0.82 -9.08
N CYS A 45 4.12 0.15 -8.72
CA CYS A 45 2.98 -0.02 -7.84
C CYS A 45 1.77 0.76 -8.34
N ARG A 46 0.58 0.23 -8.04
CA ARG A 46 -0.69 0.90 -8.28
C ARG A 46 -0.84 2.07 -7.32
N LEU A 47 -1.50 3.13 -7.76
CA LEU A 47 -1.89 4.22 -6.87
C LEU A 47 -2.81 3.68 -5.78
N TYR A 48 -2.50 4.02 -4.54
CA TYR A 48 -3.32 3.65 -3.40
C TYR A 48 -3.29 4.70 -2.30
N PHE A 49 -4.31 4.68 -1.46
CA PHE A 49 -4.40 5.50 -0.26
C PHE A 49 -4.86 4.66 0.93
N ASP A 50 -4.27 4.91 2.09
CA ASP A 50 -4.74 4.45 3.39
C ASP A 50 -5.48 5.61 4.07
N LEU A 51 -6.78 5.47 4.25
CA LEU A 51 -7.61 6.44 4.93
C LEU A 51 -7.87 5.97 6.36
N ASP A 52 -7.33 6.70 7.31
CA ASP A 52 -7.44 6.40 8.72
C ASP A 52 -7.94 7.61 9.52
N GLY A 53 -8.82 7.39 10.51
CA GLY A 53 -9.32 8.47 11.33
C GLY A 53 -10.26 8.04 12.45
N SER A 54 -10.87 9.02 13.10
CA SER A 54 -11.97 8.82 14.05
C SER A 54 -13.15 8.12 13.37
N PRO A 55 -14.02 7.42 14.11
CA PRO A 55 -15.15 6.72 13.51
C PRO A 55 -16.06 7.69 12.76
N LEU A 56 -16.47 7.28 11.57
CA LEU A 56 -17.44 7.99 10.73
C LEU A 56 -18.63 7.09 10.47
N ASN A 57 -19.82 7.68 10.32
CA ASN A 57 -20.96 6.93 9.77
C ASN A 57 -20.71 6.60 8.29
N GLU A 58 -21.48 5.67 7.76
CA GLU A 58 -21.29 5.16 6.40
C GLU A 58 -21.40 6.26 5.33
N LEU A 59 -22.37 7.17 5.47
CA LEU A 59 -22.60 8.26 4.52
C LEU A 59 -21.38 9.19 4.46
N GLU A 60 -20.89 9.64 5.61
CA GLU A 60 -19.73 10.51 5.69
C GLU A 60 -18.45 9.78 5.23
N GLY A 61 -18.30 8.51 5.62
CA GLY A 61 -17.19 7.70 5.15
C GLY A 61 -17.14 7.53 3.62
N ASN A 62 -18.29 7.37 2.98
CA ASN A 62 -18.39 7.30 1.52
C ASN A 62 -18.13 8.66 0.87
N ARG A 63 -18.60 9.75 1.48
CA ARG A 63 -18.31 11.11 1.03
C ARG A 63 -16.79 11.40 1.06
N GLN A 64 -16.10 11.00 2.11
CA GLN A 64 -14.62 11.17 2.19
C GLN A 64 -13.89 10.41 1.08
N VAL A 65 -14.32 9.18 0.77
CA VAL A 65 -13.76 8.43 -0.37
C VAL A 65 -14.02 9.15 -1.69
N GLN A 66 -15.22 9.67 -1.90
CA GLN A 66 -15.57 10.40 -3.13
C GLN A 66 -14.73 11.66 -3.30
N LEU A 67 -14.53 12.43 -2.24
CA LEU A 67 -13.66 13.63 -2.26
C LEU A 67 -12.21 13.28 -2.63
N LEU A 68 -11.69 12.15 -2.12
CA LEU A 68 -10.36 11.68 -2.51
C LEU A 68 -10.30 11.34 -4.00
N ILE A 69 -11.29 10.59 -4.51
CA ILE A 69 -11.34 10.21 -5.93
C ILE A 69 -11.38 11.46 -6.83
N GLU A 70 -12.16 12.47 -6.47
CA GLU A 70 -12.23 13.73 -7.17
C GLU A 70 -10.88 14.48 -7.21
N GLN A 71 -10.18 14.55 -6.08
CA GLN A 71 -8.84 15.15 -6.00
C GLN A 71 -7.84 14.40 -6.88
N VAL A 72 -7.84 13.06 -6.84
CA VAL A 72 -6.96 12.23 -7.67
C VAL A 72 -7.26 12.44 -9.16
N THR A 73 -8.53 12.38 -9.53
CA THR A 73 -8.95 12.56 -10.93
C THR A 73 -8.55 13.94 -11.45
N THR A 74 -8.73 14.98 -10.65
CA THR A 74 -8.34 16.35 -11.01
C THR A 74 -6.82 16.49 -11.14
N GLY A 75 -6.05 15.88 -10.21
CA GLY A 75 -4.59 15.94 -10.22
C GLY A 75 -3.93 15.19 -11.38
N LEU A 76 -4.64 14.23 -11.98
CA LEU A 76 -4.16 13.39 -13.09
C LEU A 76 -4.97 13.60 -14.39
N ILE A 77 -5.77 14.65 -14.48
CA ILE A 77 -6.59 14.93 -15.67
C ILE A 77 -5.69 15.11 -16.92
N GLY A 78 -6.14 14.55 -18.03
CA GLY A 78 -5.40 14.63 -19.31
C GLY A 78 -4.44 13.45 -19.55
N ASN A 79 -4.25 12.55 -18.60
CA ASN A 79 -3.39 11.36 -18.78
C ASN A 79 -4.11 10.16 -19.44
N GLY A 80 -5.40 10.30 -19.80
CA GLY A 80 -6.18 9.20 -20.40
C GLY A 80 -6.32 7.94 -19.53
N LEU A 81 -6.24 8.10 -18.21
CA LEU A 81 -6.23 7.02 -17.24
C LEU A 81 -7.66 6.59 -16.85
N ASP A 82 -7.82 5.31 -16.55
CA ASP A 82 -9.02 4.78 -15.89
C ASP A 82 -8.90 4.96 -14.36
N PHE A 83 -9.75 5.79 -13.80
CA PHE A 83 -9.81 6.10 -12.37
C PHE A 83 -10.78 5.23 -11.57
N LYS A 84 -11.19 4.07 -12.12
CA LYS A 84 -11.99 3.13 -11.34
C LYS A 84 -11.23 2.68 -10.10
N ALA A 85 -11.80 2.96 -8.93
CA ALA A 85 -11.17 2.62 -7.66
C ALA A 85 -11.78 1.35 -7.05
N ILE A 86 -10.91 0.56 -6.40
CA ILE A 86 -11.31 -0.51 -5.48
C ILE A 86 -11.25 0.07 -4.08
N VAL A 87 -12.37 -0.03 -3.34
CA VAL A 87 -12.47 0.46 -1.97
C VAL A 87 -12.62 -0.71 -1.02
N LEU A 88 -11.63 -0.89 -0.15
CA LEU A 88 -11.67 -1.88 0.93
C LEU A 88 -11.98 -1.17 2.25
N CYS A 89 -12.85 -1.75 3.05
CA CYS A 89 -13.28 -1.18 4.33
C CYS A 89 -12.98 -2.14 5.48
N SER A 90 -12.32 -1.63 6.52
CA SER A 90 -12.17 -2.30 7.83
C SER A 90 -12.61 -1.39 8.98
N SER A 91 -13.46 -0.40 8.70
CA SER A 91 -14.02 0.51 9.69
C SER A 91 -14.94 -0.22 10.67
N ASN A 92 -15.00 0.30 11.89
CA ASN A 92 -15.92 -0.16 12.92
C ASN A 92 -16.39 1.04 13.78
N ALA A 93 -17.07 0.78 14.90
CA ALA A 93 -17.61 1.82 15.77
C ALA A 93 -16.54 2.70 16.45
N VAL A 94 -15.26 2.28 16.46
CA VAL A 94 -14.16 2.99 17.14
C VAL A 94 -13.13 3.58 16.18
N LYS A 95 -13.12 3.15 14.91
CA LYS A 95 -12.14 3.64 13.95
C LYS A 95 -12.67 3.60 12.53
N PHE A 96 -12.49 4.69 11.78
CA PHE A 96 -12.59 4.71 10.33
C PHE A 96 -11.30 4.18 9.72
N SER A 97 -11.38 3.24 8.77
CA SER A 97 -10.21 2.72 8.05
C SER A 97 -10.64 2.15 6.70
N LYS A 98 -10.14 2.74 5.63
CA LYS A 98 -10.39 2.27 4.26
C LYS A 98 -9.10 2.30 3.45
N HIS A 99 -8.93 1.32 2.57
CA HIS A 99 -7.96 1.37 1.48
C HIS A 99 -8.66 1.74 0.18
N VAL A 100 -8.10 2.67 -0.57
CA VAL A 100 -8.58 3.06 -1.90
C VAL A 100 -7.48 2.79 -2.89
N ILE A 101 -7.70 1.90 -3.87
CA ILE A 101 -6.68 1.43 -4.81
C ILE A 101 -7.19 1.68 -6.22
N PHE A 102 -6.36 2.27 -7.06
CA PHE A 102 -6.62 2.54 -8.47
C PHE A 102 -5.81 1.57 -9.32
N PRO A 103 -6.40 0.44 -9.76
CA PRO A 103 -5.64 -0.66 -10.36
C PRO A 103 -4.98 -0.32 -11.69
N HIS A 104 -5.50 0.71 -12.39
CA HIS A 104 -5.00 1.14 -13.70
C HIS A 104 -4.12 2.40 -13.67
N VAL A 105 -3.80 2.91 -12.48
CA VAL A 105 -2.93 4.06 -12.28
C VAL A 105 -1.63 3.60 -11.66
N LEU A 106 -0.53 3.65 -12.42
CA LEU A 106 0.74 3.06 -12.05
C LEU A 106 1.80 4.11 -11.77
N PHE A 107 2.57 3.90 -10.71
CA PHE A 107 3.72 4.71 -10.35
C PHE A 107 5.02 3.91 -10.39
N ARG A 108 6.12 4.54 -10.79
CA ARG A 108 7.45 3.93 -10.90
C ARG A 108 7.90 3.28 -9.59
N ASN A 109 7.58 3.89 -8.45
CA ASN A 109 7.81 3.31 -7.13
C ASN A 109 6.98 4.03 -6.06
N ASN A 110 6.87 3.37 -4.89
CA ASN A 110 6.08 3.85 -3.76
C ASN A 110 6.72 5.03 -2.99
N TRP A 111 8.04 4.97 -2.73
CA TRP A 111 8.70 5.84 -1.76
C TRP A 111 9.11 7.21 -2.32
N GLN A 112 9.14 7.36 -3.63
CA GLN A 112 9.52 8.60 -4.32
C GLN A 112 8.34 9.13 -5.15
N HIS A 113 8.08 8.54 -6.31
CA HIS A 113 7.10 9.09 -7.26
C HIS A 113 5.67 9.09 -6.70
N MET A 114 5.20 7.98 -6.11
CA MET A 114 3.88 7.95 -5.49
C MET A 114 3.82 8.85 -4.26
N ARG A 115 4.86 8.86 -3.41
CA ARG A 115 4.94 9.76 -2.25
C ARG A 115 4.81 11.22 -2.67
N ASN A 116 5.54 11.63 -3.73
CA ASN A 116 5.51 13.01 -4.22
C ASN A 116 4.11 13.38 -4.72
N PHE A 117 3.47 12.47 -5.47
CA PHE A 117 2.08 12.68 -5.89
C PHE A 117 1.12 12.73 -4.69
N ALA A 118 1.18 11.75 -3.78
CA ALA A 118 0.29 11.70 -2.62
C ALA A 118 0.43 12.95 -1.72
N ALA A 119 1.62 13.56 -1.67
CA ALA A 119 1.83 14.80 -0.93
C ALA A 119 1.09 16.01 -1.54
N THR A 120 0.67 15.94 -2.81
CA THR A 120 -0.18 16.97 -3.44
C THR A 120 -1.66 16.82 -3.09
N ILE A 121 -2.05 15.63 -2.59
CA ILE A 121 -3.43 15.34 -2.22
C ILE A 121 -3.70 15.89 -0.82
N GLN A 122 -4.51 16.95 -0.74
CA GLN A 122 -4.86 17.60 0.51
C GLN A 122 -6.11 16.98 1.13
N HIS A 123 -5.99 15.72 1.57
CA HIS A 123 -7.09 15.01 2.20
C HIS A 123 -6.76 14.65 3.65
N PRO A 124 -7.59 15.07 4.64
CA PRO A 124 -7.23 14.99 6.07
C PRO A 124 -7.10 13.58 6.62
N LEU A 125 -7.68 12.59 5.95
CA LEU A 125 -7.67 11.19 6.40
C LEU A 125 -6.58 10.35 5.72
N VAL A 126 -5.83 10.90 4.76
CA VAL A 126 -4.77 10.16 4.07
C VAL A 126 -3.56 10.01 4.98
N ASP A 127 -3.20 8.76 5.28
CA ASP A 127 -1.95 8.46 5.98
C ASP A 127 -0.76 8.55 5.03
N GLN A 128 0.00 9.65 5.12
CA GLN A 128 1.20 9.89 4.32
C GLN A 128 2.38 8.98 4.70
N THR A 129 2.34 8.28 5.82
CA THR A 129 3.44 7.43 6.30
C THR A 129 3.55 6.11 5.54
N VAL A 130 2.52 5.74 4.78
CA VAL A 130 2.50 4.49 4.01
C VAL A 130 3.43 4.53 2.77
N TYR A 131 3.85 5.71 2.33
CA TYR A 131 4.72 5.88 1.16
C TYR A 131 6.20 5.81 1.57
N SER A 132 6.64 4.60 1.91
CA SER A 132 8.01 4.34 2.36
C SER A 132 8.65 3.17 1.59
N ARG A 133 9.98 3.00 1.74
CA ARG A 133 10.70 1.87 1.15
C ARG A 133 10.28 0.56 1.79
N ASN A 134 10.12 -0.48 0.98
CA ASN A 134 9.76 -1.84 1.44
C ASN A 134 8.55 -1.83 2.38
N ARG A 135 7.47 -1.18 1.94
CA ARG A 135 6.27 -1.01 2.75
C ARG A 135 5.46 -2.31 2.84
N CYS A 136 5.19 -2.78 4.03
CA CYS A 136 4.17 -3.79 4.27
C CYS A 136 2.79 -3.13 4.24
N PHE A 137 1.92 -3.59 3.34
CA PHE A 137 0.57 -3.08 3.17
C PHE A 137 -0.45 -4.21 3.27
N ARG A 138 -1.51 -4.02 4.07
CA ARG A 138 -2.45 -5.08 4.37
C ARG A 138 -3.32 -5.39 3.17
N MET A 139 -3.39 -6.68 2.83
CA MET A 139 -4.15 -7.15 1.67
C MET A 139 -5.66 -7.21 1.95
N ALA A 140 -6.45 -7.25 0.88
CA ALA A 140 -7.87 -7.58 0.97
C ALA A 140 -8.05 -8.96 1.63
N GLY A 141 -9.13 -9.13 2.40
CA GLY A 141 -9.37 -10.34 3.17
C GLY A 141 -8.50 -10.53 4.42
N CYS A 142 -7.57 -9.60 4.67
CA CYS A 142 -6.64 -9.67 5.79
C CYS A 142 -6.97 -8.67 6.92
N CYS A 143 -6.44 -8.94 8.12
CA CYS A 143 -6.69 -8.17 9.34
C CYS A 143 -5.38 -7.77 10.05
N LYS A 144 -5.46 -7.04 11.15
CA LYS A 144 -4.33 -6.83 12.08
C LYS A 144 -4.17 -8.04 12.99
N TYR A 145 -2.94 -8.32 13.41
CA TYR A 145 -2.67 -9.31 14.46
C TYR A 145 -3.41 -8.99 15.77
N SER A 146 -3.40 -7.71 16.14
CA SER A 146 -4.04 -7.21 17.38
C SER A 146 -5.56 -7.05 17.28
N ASP A 147 -6.15 -7.14 16.09
CA ASP A 147 -7.59 -6.97 15.87
C ASP A 147 -8.05 -7.83 14.68
N PRO A 148 -8.23 -9.15 14.91
CA PRO A 148 -8.66 -10.08 13.85
C PRO A 148 -10.08 -9.84 13.33
N SER A 149 -10.91 -9.07 14.03
CA SER A 149 -12.28 -8.75 13.61
C SER A 149 -12.33 -7.75 12.46
N ARG A 150 -11.29 -6.91 12.32
CA ARG A 150 -11.22 -5.86 11.32
C ARG A 150 -10.57 -6.35 10.04
N ILE A 151 -11.35 -7.01 9.21
CA ILE A 151 -10.94 -7.55 7.92
C ILE A 151 -11.24 -6.54 6.83
N PHE A 152 -10.28 -6.26 5.94
CA PHE A 152 -10.50 -5.43 4.75
C PHE A 152 -11.41 -6.13 3.72
N ARG A 153 -12.59 -5.58 3.50
CA ARG A 153 -13.61 -6.09 2.56
C ARG A 153 -14.12 -4.98 1.64
N PRO A 154 -14.70 -5.31 0.47
CA PRO A 154 -14.80 -6.63 -0.16
C PRO A 154 -13.51 -7.05 -0.86
N GLY A 155 -13.47 -8.30 -1.37
CA GLY A 155 -12.46 -8.78 -2.29
C GLY A 155 -11.51 -9.80 -1.73
N LEU A 156 -10.75 -10.41 -2.63
CA LEU A 156 -9.67 -11.33 -2.36
C LEU A 156 -8.32 -10.60 -2.49
N PRO A 157 -7.23 -11.08 -1.89
CA PRO A 157 -5.92 -10.47 -2.00
C PRO A 157 -5.49 -10.13 -3.44
N ALA A 158 -5.69 -11.03 -4.40
CA ALA A 158 -5.31 -10.79 -5.80
C ALA A 158 -6.00 -9.59 -6.45
N ASP A 159 -7.23 -9.27 -6.02
CA ASP A 159 -8.03 -8.21 -6.65
C ASP A 159 -7.48 -6.81 -6.33
N ALA A 160 -6.79 -6.67 -5.21
CA ALA A 160 -6.42 -5.38 -4.63
C ALA A 160 -4.94 -5.31 -4.21
N LEU A 161 -4.05 -6.03 -4.91
CA LEU A 161 -2.61 -5.87 -4.71
C LEU A 161 -2.14 -4.50 -5.19
N VAL A 162 -1.29 -3.88 -4.40
CA VAL A 162 -0.66 -2.60 -4.75
C VAL A 162 0.58 -2.80 -5.61
N GLN A 163 1.43 -3.78 -5.29
CA GLN A 163 2.58 -4.08 -6.14
C GLN A 163 2.11 -4.68 -7.48
N CYS A 164 2.62 -4.13 -8.59
CA CYS A 164 2.40 -4.69 -9.92
C CYS A 164 3.32 -5.86 -10.21
N PHE A 165 2.78 -6.83 -10.96
CA PHE A 165 3.47 -8.03 -11.40
C PHE A 165 3.20 -8.21 -12.89
N GLY A 166 4.26 -8.56 -13.65
CA GLY A 166 4.19 -8.73 -15.10
C GLY A 166 4.70 -7.52 -15.89
N GLU A 167 4.61 -7.63 -17.21
CA GLU A 167 4.89 -6.54 -18.15
C GLU A 167 3.66 -5.62 -18.24
N ASP A 168 3.49 -4.79 -17.23
CA ASP A 168 2.46 -3.77 -17.28
C ASP A 168 3.02 -2.62 -18.14
N ASN A 169 2.71 -2.66 -19.45
CA ASN A 169 3.08 -1.67 -20.45
C ASN A 169 2.19 -0.40 -20.36
N GLY A 170 1.49 -0.22 -19.24
CA GLY A 170 0.72 0.98 -18.96
C GLY A 170 1.60 2.21 -18.79
N ASN A 171 1.02 3.38 -18.92
CA ASN A 171 1.67 4.65 -18.64
C ASN A 171 2.09 4.72 -17.18
N VAL A 172 3.37 4.47 -16.90
CA VAL A 172 3.93 4.55 -15.54
C VAL A 172 4.22 6.02 -15.23
N ILE A 173 3.61 6.52 -14.19
CA ILE A 173 3.74 7.90 -13.75
C ILE A 173 5.03 8.08 -12.96
N GLU A 174 5.79 9.11 -13.30
CA GLU A 174 6.96 9.56 -12.56
C GLU A 174 6.69 11.00 -12.10
N VAL A 175 6.75 11.20 -10.80
CA VAL A 175 6.59 12.53 -10.17
C VAL A 175 7.88 12.85 -9.44
N ASP A 176 8.62 13.81 -9.94
CA ASP A 176 9.82 14.31 -9.28
C ASP A 176 9.45 15.06 -7.99
N ALA A 177 10.34 15.01 -7.01
CA ALA A 177 10.18 15.87 -5.85
C ALA A 177 10.26 17.33 -6.32
N PRO A 178 9.35 18.20 -5.83
CA PRO A 178 9.61 19.62 -5.99
C PRO A 178 11.01 19.89 -5.43
N GLU A 179 11.82 20.65 -6.16
CA GLU A 179 13.15 21.08 -5.69
C GLU A 179 12.98 21.72 -4.32
N ARG A 180 13.12 20.91 -3.29
CA ARG A 180 13.32 21.44 -1.94
C ARG A 180 14.76 21.88 -1.92
N GLU A 181 14.97 23.18 -1.70
CA GLU A 181 16.24 23.68 -1.20
C GLU A 181 16.71 22.70 -0.12
N LEU A 182 17.87 22.08 -0.36
CA LEU A 182 18.51 21.17 0.59
C LEU A 182 18.88 22.01 1.82
N ASP A 183 17.94 22.18 2.73
CA ASP A 183 18.22 22.73 4.06
C ASP A 183 19.11 21.70 4.76
N GLU A 184 20.41 22.01 4.80
CA GLU A 184 21.49 21.24 5.40
C GLU A 184 21.32 21.16 6.92
N ARG A 185 20.34 20.41 7.39
CA ARG A 185 20.28 19.97 8.78
C ARG A 185 20.65 18.49 8.86
N ARG A 186 21.95 18.22 8.79
CA ARG A 186 22.52 16.96 9.25
C ARG A 186 22.24 16.77 10.73
N GLY A 187 21.10 16.18 11.04
CA GLY A 187 20.89 15.50 12.31
C GLY A 187 21.42 14.09 12.18
N THR A 188 22.55 13.81 12.80
CA THR A 188 23.09 12.47 13.02
C THR A 188 22.08 11.64 13.82
N GLN A 189 21.31 10.80 13.17
CA GLN A 189 20.60 9.67 13.80
C GLN A 189 21.01 8.39 13.11
N GLY A 190 21.37 7.42 13.96
CA GLY A 190 22.02 6.17 13.64
C GLY A 190 21.45 5.44 12.42
N GLN A 191 22.33 4.99 11.54
CA GLN A 191 22.00 4.08 10.47
C GLN A 191 21.46 2.78 11.07
N PRO A 192 20.32 2.25 10.59
CA PRO A 192 20.01 0.85 10.79
C PRO A 192 21.00 0.07 9.90
N THR A 193 22.03 -0.48 10.50
CA THR A 193 22.89 -1.48 9.88
C THR A 193 22.10 -2.75 9.71
N GLY A 194 21.58 -2.98 8.50
CA GLY A 194 20.89 -4.19 8.13
C GLY A 194 20.57 -4.12 6.65
N SER A 195 21.54 -4.51 5.81
CA SER A 195 21.26 -4.88 4.43
C SER A 195 20.34 -6.09 4.47
N PHE A 196 19.11 -5.91 4.05
CA PHE A 196 18.14 -6.99 3.93
C PHE A 196 18.53 -7.82 2.70
N ASP A 197 19.30 -8.88 2.91
CA ASP A 197 19.63 -9.87 1.87
C ASP A 197 18.45 -10.83 1.73
N VAL A 198 17.70 -10.67 0.63
CA VAL A 198 16.55 -11.51 0.30
C VAL A 198 16.96 -12.96 0.04
N SER A 199 18.26 -13.25 -0.18
CA SER A 199 18.79 -14.59 -0.43
C SER A 199 18.77 -15.49 0.80
N THR A 200 18.63 -14.91 1.99
CA THR A 200 18.65 -15.63 3.28
C THR A 200 17.26 -15.97 3.82
N LEU A 201 16.18 -15.68 3.07
CA LEU A 201 14.83 -16.08 3.47
C LEU A 201 14.67 -17.59 3.34
N ASN A 202 14.84 -18.29 4.44
CA ASN A 202 14.40 -19.69 4.56
C ASN A 202 12.89 -19.73 4.32
N VAL A 203 12.49 -20.27 3.18
CA VAL A 203 11.11 -20.64 2.87
C VAL A 203 10.82 -21.88 3.72
N PRO A 204 9.94 -21.82 4.72
CA PRO A 204 9.53 -23.05 5.40
C PRO A 204 8.76 -23.89 4.37
N ASP A 205 9.16 -25.16 4.23
CA ASP A 205 8.37 -26.16 3.54
C ASP A 205 6.98 -26.20 4.18
N ALA A 206 5.96 -26.03 3.34
CA ALA A 206 4.54 -26.20 3.61
C ALA A 206 3.98 -25.52 4.88
N TRP A 207 3.19 -24.52 4.65
CA TRP A 207 2.12 -24.08 5.55
C TRP A 207 0.90 -24.94 5.36
#